data_81744b65d1d0597d08b31be0a8f1c80d
#
_entry.id   81744b65d1d0597d08b31be0a8f1c80d
#
_cell.length_a   1.000
_cell.length_b   1.000
_cell.length_c   1.000
_cell.angle_alpha   90.00
_cell.angle_beta   90.00
_cell.angle_gamma   90.00
#
_symmetry.space_group_name_H-M   'P 1'
#
loop_
_entity.id
_entity.type
_entity.pdbx_description
1 polymer ?
#
loop_
_entity_poly.entity_id
_entity_poly.type
_entity_poly.pdbx_seq_one_letter_code
_entity_poly.pdbx_strand_id
1 'polypeptide(L)'
;MEILLLLIYAGIVWLIFFKFKLLPWNTISQVIVITIPVVAITLLILFLNIVAPSSHDVRVMNYNVEVVPRVTGLVVDVPVEPNEHVKKGDTLFRIDPTPFQLKVNTLEAKLPGLEAKLVSAEAFDRELESQLTTANNHLRVINTQIDLALKRLDQTRELAQSGAGSRFDFEEAETNLKNLEAQLAVAESEKSQIIQKLSAQSSEGELAEISEARAVLEQTKSDLALARWELDQTVYRAPADGRVVNLQLRTGAMAVQFPIKPVMTFVEDEQWVVALFAQNELRLVEDGNEAEIAIKTHPNRIIKCTVDHIVWANAQGQLTASGRIPDTREEGHHEGRFAVRLKIDHNEDLFLAPGAVGQGAIYTEHGKLIHLIRKVIIRVGTKLDWLILKLH
;
A
#
# COMPACT_ATOMS: atom_id res chain seq x y z
N MET A 1 -33.25 -28.75 22.56
CA MET A 1 -32.87 -30.13 22.14
C MET A 1 -32.64 -31.02 23.36
N GLU A 2 -31.86 -30.58 24.31
CA GLU A 2 -31.58 -31.32 25.54
C GLU A 2 -32.85 -31.74 26.29
N ILE A 3 -33.80 -30.80 26.42
CA ILE A 3 -35.11 -31.04 27.06
C ILE A 3 -35.91 -32.13 26.30
N LEU A 4 -35.88 -32.12 24.95
CA LEU A 4 -36.58 -33.07 24.14
C LEU A 4 -35.97 -34.50 24.30
N LEU A 5 -34.65 -34.60 24.31
CA LEU A 5 -33.92 -35.84 24.55
C LEU A 5 -34.20 -36.40 25.96
N LEU A 6 -34.22 -35.50 26.97
CA LEU A 6 -34.59 -35.87 28.33
C LEU A 6 -36.04 -36.35 28.43
N LEU A 7 -36.98 -35.74 27.70
CA LEU A 7 -38.37 -36.16 27.67
C LEU A 7 -38.53 -37.56 27.01
N ILE A 8 -37.83 -37.79 25.90
CA ILE A 8 -37.78 -39.08 25.23
C ILE A 8 -37.20 -40.18 26.17
N TYR A 9 -36.07 -39.83 26.81
CA TYR A 9 -35.44 -40.71 27.79
C TYR A 9 -36.37 -40.99 28.98
N ALA A 10 -36.99 -39.97 29.58
CA ALA A 10 -37.98 -40.13 30.65
C ALA A 10 -39.14 -41.02 30.22
N GLY A 11 -39.62 -40.90 28.98
CA GLY A 11 -40.66 -41.75 28.41
C GLY A 11 -40.21 -43.20 28.32
N ILE A 12 -38.96 -43.46 27.87
CA ILE A 12 -38.39 -44.82 27.80
C ILE A 12 -38.22 -45.40 29.21
N VAL A 13 -37.72 -44.66 30.17
CA VAL A 13 -37.58 -45.06 31.56
C VAL A 13 -38.95 -45.39 32.16
N TRP A 14 -39.97 -44.57 31.95
CA TRP A 14 -41.32 -44.80 32.41
C TRP A 14 -41.87 -46.12 31.81
N LEU A 15 -41.63 -46.35 30.52
CA LEU A 15 -42.08 -47.57 29.80
C LEU A 15 -41.41 -48.82 30.38
N ILE A 16 -40.09 -48.79 30.67
CA ILE A 16 -39.33 -49.94 31.19
C ILE A 16 -39.68 -50.27 32.65
N PHE A 17 -39.74 -49.25 33.50
CA PHE A 17 -39.90 -49.44 34.93
C PHE A 17 -41.33 -49.49 35.40
N PHE A 18 -42.23 -48.70 34.79
CA PHE A 18 -43.63 -48.57 35.29
C PHE A 18 -44.63 -49.34 34.41
N LYS A 19 -44.50 -49.30 33.08
CA LYS A 19 -45.45 -49.98 32.18
C LYS A 19 -45.14 -51.47 32.01
N PHE A 20 -43.92 -51.78 31.63
CA PHE A 20 -43.51 -53.19 31.40
C PHE A 20 -42.92 -53.89 32.63
N LYS A 21 -42.55 -53.17 33.69
CA LYS A 21 -41.98 -53.67 34.94
C LYS A 21 -40.82 -54.68 34.74
N LEU A 22 -40.01 -54.42 33.71
CA LEU A 22 -38.87 -55.26 33.34
C LEU A 22 -37.75 -55.30 34.37
N LEU A 23 -37.63 -54.21 35.13
CA LEU A 23 -36.60 -54.04 36.16
C LEU A 23 -37.21 -53.49 37.46
N PRO A 24 -36.72 -53.91 38.66
CA PRO A 24 -37.20 -53.41 39.93
C PRO A 24 -36.72 -51.95 40.15
N TRP A 25 -37.64 -51.11 40.66
CA TRP A 25 -37.34 -49.73 40.98
C TRP A 25 -36.65 -49.61 42.35
N ASN A 26 -35.38 -50.02 42.41
CA ASN A 26 -34.54 -49.95 43.60
C ASN A 26 -33.66 -48.70 43.60
N THR A 27 -33.06 -48.33 44.75
CA THR A 27 -32.17 -47.19 44.87
C THR A 27 -31.01 -47.23 43.85
N ILE A 28 -30.48 -48.42 43.56
CA ILE A 28 -29.44 -48.61 42.54
C ILE A 28 -29.96 -48.30 41.16
N SER A 29 -31.16 -48.78 40.79
CA SER A 29 -31.78 -48.46 39.50
C SER A 29 -32.04 -46.96 39.32
N GLN A 30 -32.49 -46.28 40.38
CA GLN A 30 -32.71 -44.82 40.36
C GLN A 30 -31.42 -44.05 40.08
N VAL A 31 -30.33 -44.40 40.76
CA VAL A 31 -29.01 -43.80 40.53
C VAL A 31 -28.55 -44.01 39.10
N ILE A 32 -28.66 -45.21 38.59
CA ILE A 32 -28.27 -45.56 37.21
C ILE A 32 -29.11 -44.76 36.19
N VAL A 33 -30.42 -44.69 36.38
CA VAL A 33 -31.36 -43.95 35.49
C VAL A 33 -31.04 -42.45 35.47
N ILE A 34 -30.60 -41.89 36.55
CA ILE A 34 -30.22 -40.46 36.60
C ILE A 34 -28.81 -40.24 36.05
N THR A 35 -27.86 -41.15 36.35
CA THR A 35 -26.46 -40.99 35.96
C THR A 35 -26.21 -41.17 34.46
N ILE A 36 -26.91 -42.19 33.85
CA ILE A 36 -26.73 -42.48 32.40
C ILE A 36 -27.01 -41.27 31.52
N PRO A 37 -28.17 -40.57 31.60
CA PRO A 37 -28.44 -39.43 30.73
C PRO A 37 -27.49 -38.26 31.00
N VAL A 38 -27.12 -38.03 32.25
CA VAL A 38 -26.15 -36.93 32.58
C VAL A 38 -24.81 -37.21 31.91
N VAL A 39 -24.28 -38.42 32.07
CA VAL A 39 -23.02 -38.78 31.44
C VAL A 39 -23.13 -38.80 29.90
N ALA A 40 -24.23 -39.38 29.36
CA ALA A 40 -24.43 -39.43 27.91
C ALA A 40 -24.55 -38.02 27.28
N ILE A 41 -25.31 -37.12 27.90
CA ILE A 41 -25.44 -35.72 27.44
C ILE A 41 -24.11 -34.99 27.57
N THR A 42 -23.39 -35.15 28.68
CA THR A 42 -22.08 -34.53 28.84
C THR A 42 -21.08 -34.98 27.79
N LEU A 43 -21.01 -36.26 27.52
CA LEU A 43 -20.18 -36.87 26.46
C LEU A 43 -20.61 -36.34 25.06
N LEU A 44 -21.92 -36.27 24.81
CA LEU A 44 -22.45 -35.79 23.54
C LEU A 44 -22.05 -34.31 23.32
N ILE A 45 -22.20 -33.45 24.33
CA ILE A 45 -21.83 -32.03 24.25
C ILE A 45 -20.34 -31.89 24.02
N LEU A 46 -19.53 -32.66 24.78
CA LEU A 46 -18.06 -32.61 24.63
C LEU A 46 -17.66 -33.05 23.21
N PHE A 47 -18.28 -34.09 22.68
CA PHE A 47 -17.99 -34.57 21.35
C PHE A 47 -18.47 -33.61 20.25
N LEU A 48 -19.64 -33.00 20.43
CA LEU A 48 -20.17 -31.95 19.55
C LEU A 48 -19.25 -30.75 19.47
N ASN A 49 -18.67 -30.31 20.59
CA ASN A 49 -17.76 -29.17 20.63
C ASN A 49 -16.40 -29.46 19.97
N ILE A 50 -15.99 -30.73 19.93
CA ILE A 50 -14.75 -31.14 19.25
C ILE A 50 -14.96 -31.30 17.73
N VAL A 51 -16.06 -31.91 17.31
CA VAL A 51 -16.30 -32.31 15.91
C VAL A 51 -17.06 -31.24 15.12
N ALA A 52 -17.95 -30.53 15.79
CA ALA A 52 -18.75 -29.47 15.20
C ALA A 52 -18.83 -28.26 16.14
N PRO A 53 -17.72 -27.52 16.35
CA PRO A 53 -17.68 -26.37 17.22
C PRO A 53 -18.68 -25.31 16.77
N SER A 54 -19.29 -24.62 17.76
CA SER A 54 -20.24 -23.54 17.49
C SER A 54 -19.89 -22.26 18.24
N SER A 55 -20.13 -21.14 17.60
CA SER A 55 -19.95 -19.83 18.17
C SER A 55 -21.25 -19.07 18.21
N HIS A 56 -21.50 -18.37 19.30
CA HIS A 56 -22.58 -17.39 19.43
C HIS A 56 -22.12 -15.96 19.14
N ASP A 57 -20.84 -15.77 18.86
CA ASP A 57 -20.24 -14.50 18.48
C ASP A 57 -19.72 -14.56 17.04
N VAL A 58 -20.65 -14.44 16.13
CA VAL A 58 -20.41 -14.35 14.69
C VAL A 58 -20.73 -12.94 14.25
N ARG A 59 -19.82 -12.28 13.54
CA ARG A 59 -19.96 -10.89 13.11
C ARG A 59 -19.67 -10.76 11.63
N VAL A 60 -20.49 -9.97 10.95
CA VAL A 60 -20.23 -9.55 9.57
C VAL A 60 -19.27 -8.37 9.59
N MET A 61 -18.22 -8.45 8.82
CA MET A 61 -17.19 -7.42 8.70
C MET A 61 -17.02 -7.01 7.25
N ASN A 62 -16.79 -5.72 7.04
CA ASN A 62 -16.43 -5.13 5.75
C ASN A 62 -15.19 -4.26 5.94
N TYR A 63 -14.49 -3.96 4.87
CA TYR A 63 -13.46 -2.94 4.90
C TYR A 63 -14.09 -1.55 4.94
N ASN A 64 -13.66 -0.78 5.91
CA ASN A 64 -14.04 0.63 6.02
C ASN A 64 -12.83 1.47 5.66
N VAL A 65 -12.97 2.31 4.64
CA VAL A 65 -11.94 3.24 4.21
C VAL A 65 -12.35 4.64 4.66
N GLU A 66 -11.55 5.23 5.52
CA GLU A 66 -11.69 6.63 5.89
C GLU A 66 -11.21 7.51 4.72
N VAL A 67 -12.12 8.25 4.13
CA VAL A 67 -11.82 9.12 2.99
C VAL A 67 -11.26 10.43 3.51
N VAL A 68 -10.01 10.67 3.13
CA VAL A 68 -9.24 11.88 3.50
C VAL A 68 -8.80 12.58 2.23
N PRO A 69 -9.07 13.89 2.06
CA PRO A 69 -8.61 14.66 0.91
C PRO A 69 -7.07 14.66 0.84
N ARG A 70 -6.53 14.50 -0.34
CA ARG A 70 -5.07 14.50 -0.57
C ARG A 70 -4.51 15.87 -0.89
N VAL A 71 -5.40 16.80 -1.28
CA VAL A 71 -5.07 18.19 -1.54
C VAL A 71 -6.08 19.10 -0.84
N THR A 72 -5.64 20.31 -0.47
CA THR A 72 -6.49 21.30 0.18
C THR A 72 -7.11 22.24 -0.85
N GLY A 73 -8.43 22.43 -0.79
CA GLY A 73 -9.13 23.34 -1.69
C GLY A 73 -10.64 23.38 -1.47
N LEU A 74 -11.31 24.28 -2.18
CA LEU A 74 -12.77 24.43 -2.13
C LEU A 74 -13.45 23.24 -2.81
N VAL A 75 -14.43 22.63 -2.18
CA VAL A 75 -15.25 21.56 -2.77
C VAL A 75 -16.29 22.18 -3.69
N VAL A 76 -16.22 21.84 -4.97
CA VAL A 76 -17.14 22.36 -5.99
C VAL A 76 -18.31 21.41 -6.26
N ASP A 77 -18.13 20.12 -6.02
CA ASP A 77 -19.15 19.11 -6.31
C ASP A 77 -19.00 17.89 -5.40
N VAL A 78 -20.16 17.34 -4.97
CA VAL A 78 -20.27 16.09 -4.22
C VAL A 78 -21.44 15.30 -4.82
N PRO A 79 -21.18 14.52 -5.88
CA PRO A 79 -22.24 13.87 -6.66
C PRO A 79 -22.89 12.67 -5.96
N VAL A 80 -22.35 12.20 -4.83
CA VAL A 80 -22.83 11.02 -4.10
C VAL A 80 -23.71 11.39 -2.94
N GLU A 81 -24.73 10.54 -2.67
CA GLU A 81 -25.62 10.65 -1.53
C GLU A 81 -25.23 9.66 -0.41
N PRO A 82 -25.58 9.95 0.87
CA PRO A 82 -25.37 9.01 1.97
C PRO A 82 -26.10 7.68 1.73
N ASN A 83 -25.42 6.56 1.92
CA ASN A 83 -25.86 5.17 1.69
C ASN A 83 -26.10 4.81 0.22
N GLU A 84 -25.78 5.67 -0.72
CA GLU A 84 -25.78 5.34 -2.15
C GLU A 84 -24.71 4.31 -2.47
N HIS A 85 -25.07 3.35 -3.34
CA HIS A 85 -24.12 2.39 -3.86
C HIS A 85 -23.34 3.02 -5.02
N VAL A 86 -22.02 3.00 -4.94
CA VAL A 86 -21.10 3.54 -5.95
C VAL A 86 -20.15 2.46 -6.43
N LYS A 87 -19.77 2.53 -7.69
CA LYS A 87 -18.82 1.60 -8.31
C LYS A 87 -17.40 2.12 -8.19
N LYS A 88 -16.45 1.23 -8.26
CA LYS A 88 -15.02 1.56 -8.33
C LYS A 88 -14.77 2.57 -9.46
N GLY A 89 -14.10 3.67 -9.10
CA GLY A 89 -13.76 4.75 -10.03
C GLY A 89 -14.80 5.87 -10.12
N ASP A 90 -16.01 5.71 -9.56
CA ASP A 90 -17.00 6.77 -9.50
C ASP A 90 -16.48 7.95 -8.68
N THR A 91 -16.86 9.17 -9.08
CA THR A 91 -16.42 10.38 -8.39
C THR A 91 -17.18 10.55 -7.08
N LEU A 92 -16.46 10.61 -5.96
CA LEU A 92 -17.05 10.87 -4.65
C LEU A 92 -17.18 12.37 -4.36
N PHE A 93 -16.18 13.15 -4.70
CA PHE A 93 -16.20 14.61 -4.63
C PHE A 93 -15.15 15.23 -5.54
N ARG A 94 -15.30 16.52 -5.82
CA ARG A 94 -14.38 17.33 -6.61
C ARG A 94 -13.98 18.57 -5.85
N ILE A 95 -12.69 18.86 -5.86
CA ILE A 95 -12.10 20.09 -5.38
C ILE A 95 -11.89 21.01 -6.58
N ASP A 96 -11.92 22.33 -6.40
CA ASP A 96 -11.69 23.29 -7.48
C ASP A 96 -10.32 23.05 -8.13
N PRO A 97 -10.28 22.62 -9.40
CA PRO A 97 -9.04 22.31 -10.09
C PRO A 97 -8.27 23.57 -10.55
N THR A 98 -8.91 24.73 -10.55
CA THR A 98 -8.39 25.96 -11.16
C THR A 98 -7.00 26.36 -10.65
N PRO A 99 -6.72 26.42 -9.33
CA PRO A 99 -5.40 26.76 -8.83
C PRO A 99 -4.32 25.75 -9.25
N PHE A 100 -4.67 24.47 -9.28
CA PHE A 100 -3.77 23.37 -9.66
C PHE A 100 -3.47 23.40 -11.16
N GLN A 101 -4.50 23.64 -12.00
CA GLN A 101 -4.34 23.79 -13.45
C GLN A 101 -3.44 24.98 -13.79
N LEU A 102 -3.60 26.12 -13.10
CA LEU A 102 -2.74 27.27 -13.29
C LEU A 102 -1.27 26.98 -12.93
N LYS A 103 -1.05 26.19 -11.86
CA LYS A 103 0.30 25.75 -11.46
C LYS A 103 0.93 24.87 -12.56
N VAL A 104 0.18 23.92 -13.09
CA VAL A 104 0.62 23.04 -14.21
C VAL A 104 0.97 23.89 -15.42
N ASN A 105 0.08 24.78 -15.88
CA ASN A 105 0.29 25.64 -17.02
C ASN A 105 1.53 26.54 -16.85
N THR A 106 1.75 27.04 -15.64
CA THR A 106 2.91 27.90 -15.35
C THR A 106 4.23 27.13 -15.47
N LEU A 107 4.27 25.89 -14.97
CA LEU A 107 5.46 25.04 -15.06
C LEU A 107 5.69 24.57 -16.48
N GLU A 108 4.65 24.20 -17.21
CA GLU A 108 4.73 23.84 -18.64
C GLU A 108 5.26 24.98 -19.49
N ALA A 109 4.82 26.21 -19.23
CA ALA A 109 5.31 27.39 -19.95
C ALA A 109 6.80 27.70 -19.68
N LYS A 110 7.36 27.24 -18.58
CA LYS A 110 8.79 27.42 -18.27
C LYS A 110 9.70 26.45 -19.01
N LEU A 111 9.22 25.25 -19.35
CA LEU A 111 10.05 24.18 -19.92
C LEU A 111 10.77 24.60 -21.21
N PRO A 112 10.11 25.22 -22.22
CA PRO A 112 10.79 25.58 -23.46
C PRO A 112 11.95 26.56 -23.25
N GLY A 113 11.80 27.49 -22.27
CA GLY A 113 12.86 28.42 -21.94
C GLY A 113 14.07 27.75 -21.27
N LEU A 114 13.84 26.75 -20.44
CA LEU A 114 14.90 25.96 -19.80
C LEU A 114 15.59 25.03 -20.80
N GLU A 115 14.85 24.41 -21.69
CA GLU A 115 15.40 23.62 -22.79
C GLU A 115 16.29 24.46 -23.71
N ALA A 116 15.83 25.69 -24.05
CA ALA A 116 16.65 26.62 -24.82
C ALA A 116 17.93 27.00 -24.09
N LYS A 117 17.90 27.19 -22.75
CA LYS A 117 19.11 27.45 -21.96
C LYS A 117 20.09 26.27 -22.01
N LEU A 118 19.60 25.04 -21.90
CA LEU A 118 20.46 23.87 -21.99
C LEU A 118 21.11 23.78 -23.37
N VAL A 119 20.35 23.96 -24.45
CA VAL A 119 20.87 23.97 -25.82
C VAL A 119 21.92 25.09 -26.01
N SER A 120 21.70 26.28 -25.41
CA SER A 120 22.68 27.36 -25.46
C SER A 120 23.96 27.02 -24.72
N ALA A 121 23.89 26.40 -23.55
CA ALA A 121 25.07 25.96 -22.81
C ALA A 121 25.86 24.89 -23.57
N GLU A 122 25.18 23.92 -24.19
CA GLU A 122 25.79 22.89 -25.05
C GLU A 122 26.42 23.50 -26.32
N ALA A 123 25.80 24.53 -26.87
CA ALA A 123 26.38 25.24 -28.02
C ALA A 123 27.65 26.03 -27.63
N PHE A 124 27.65 26.62 -26.45
CA PHE A 124 28.84 27.31 -25.90
C PHE A 124 30.01 26.37 -25.66
N ASP A 125 29.75 25.18 -25.16
CA ASP A 125 30.77 24.13 -24.97
C ASP A 125 31.42 23.73 -26.32
N ARG A 126 30.59 23.47 -27.32
CA ARG A 126 31.06 23.16 -28.67
C ARG A 126 31.87 24.29 -29.30
N GLU A 127 31.51 25.57 -29.00
CA GLU A 127 32.26 26.75 -29.44
C GLU A 127 33.65 26.78 -28.81
N LEU A 128 33.74 26.52 -27.47
CA LEU A 128 35.03 26.47 -26.76
C LEU A 128 35.93 25.33 -27.29
N GLU A 129 35.38 24.18 -27.60
CA GLU A 129 36.14 23.06 -28.24
C GLU A 129 36.65 23.43 -29.62
N SER A 130 35.86 24.15 -30.42
CA SER A 130 36.26 24.64 -31.73
C SER A 130 37.36 25.70 -31.61
N GLN A 131 37.26 26.62 -30.66
CA GLN A 131 38.27 27.61 -30.34
C GLN A 131 39.59 26.91 -29.90
N LEU A 132 39.54 25.90 -29.05
CA LEU A 132 40.71 25.13 -28.64
C LEU A 132 41.39 24.48 -29.83
N THR A 133 40.61 23.88 -30.73
CA THR A 133 41.11 23.27 -31.96
C THR A 133 41.83 24.29 -32.84
N THR A 134 41.27 25.48 -32.99
CA THR A 134 41.83 26.62 -33.74
C THR A 134 43.12 27.08 -33.11
N ALA A 135 43.19 27.27 -31.80
CA ALA A 135 44.37 27.65 -31.06
C ALA A 135 45.51 26.63 -31.20
N ASN A 136 45.18 25.33 -31.13
CA ASN A 136 46.13 24.25 -31.36
C ASN A 136 46.74 24.29 -32.79
N ASN A 137 45.91 24.51 -33.79
CA ASN A 137 46.37 24.66 -35.16
C ASN A 137 47.26 25.88 -35.34
N HIS A 138 46.93 27.04 -34.71
CA HIS A 138 47.74 28.24 -34.73
C HIS A 138 49.12 28.00 -34.10
N LEU A 139 49.17 27.35 -32.93
CA LEU A 139 50.41 26.95 -32.28
C LEU A 139 51.28 26.05 -33.18
N ARG A 140 50.66 25.11 -33.91
CA ARG A 140 51.38 24.25 -34.84
C ARG A 140 52.03 25.04 -35.98
N VAL A 141 51.35 26.06 -36.51
CA VAL A 141 51.90 26.93 -37.55
C VAL A 141 53.09 27.71 -37.02
N ILE A 142 52.95 28.34 -35.84
CA ILE A 142 54.03 29.13 -35.21
C ILE A 142 55.26 28.24 -34.95
N ASN A 143 55.07 27.07 -34.39
CA ASN A 143 56.17 26.11 -34.15
C ASN A 143 56.89 25.74 -35.45
N THR A 144 56.15 25.48 -36.55
CA THR A 144 56.78 25.26 -37.85
C THR A 144 57.60 26.42 -38.35
N GLN A 145 57.14 27.65 -38.12
CA GLN A 145 57.88 28.87 -38.46
C GLN A 145 59.11 29.03 -37.58
N ILE A 146 59.06 28.72 -36.29
CA ILE A 146 60.21 28.71 -35.37
C ILE A 146 61.27 27.71 -35.85
N ASP A 147 60.86 26.49 -36.20
CA ASP A 147 61.79 25.48 -36.72
C ASP A 147 62.49 25.94 -37.98
N LEU A 148 61.79 26.64 -38.87
CA LEU A 148 62.41 27.24 -40.06
C LEU A 148 63.36 28.41 -39.69
N ALA A 149 62.93 29.29 -38.73
CA ALA A 149 63.76 30.42 -38.28
C ALA A 149 65.06 29.91 -37.60
N LEU A 150 64.93 28.85 -36.77
CA LEU A 150 66.10 28.21 -36.15
C LEU A 150 67.14 27.72 -37.21
N LYS A 151 66.69 27.02 -38.25
CA LYS A 151 67.52 26.55 -39.34
C LYS A 151 68.19 27.72 -40.09
N ARG A 152 67.46 28.83 -40.30
CA ARG A 152 67.97 30.04 -40.91
C ARG A 152 69.04 30.70 -40.04
N LEU A 153 68.75 30.79 -38.72
CA LEU A 153 69.69 31.35 -37.75
C LEU A 153 71.05 30.55 -37.75
N ASP A 154 70.97 29.22 -37.72
CA ASP A 154 72.16 28.37 -37.76
C ASP A 154 72.96 28.55 -39.08
N GLN A 155 72.26 28.60 -40.22
CA GLN A 155 72.88 28.84 -41.50
C GLN A 155 73.58 30.23 -41.60
N THR A 156 72.92 31.26 -41.19
CA THR A 156 73.45 32.64 -41.17
C THR A 156 74.62 32.78 -40.19
N ARG A 157 74.52 32.08 -39.04
CA ARG A 157 75.62 31.98 -38.04
C ARG A 157 76.89 31.36 -38.61
N GLU A 158 76.80 30.18 -39.27
CA GLU A 158 77.90 29.52 -39.90
C GLU A 158 78.54 30.37 -41.00
N LEU A 159 77.72 31.03 -41.85
CA LEU A 159 78.19 31.92 -42.89
C LEU A 159 78.89 33.14 -42.32
N ALA A 160 78.36 33.75 -41.26
CA ALA A 160 79.00 34.91 -40.61
C ALA A 160 80.33 34.55 -39.93
N GLN A 161 80.43 33.36 -39.32
CA GLN A 161 81.63 32.83 -38.68
C GLN A 161 82.75 32.52 -39.71
N SER A 162 82.36 32.03 -40.89
CA SER A 162 83.32 31.72 -42.00
C SER A 162 83.71 32.96 -42.78
N GLY A 163 83.20 34.14 -42.46
CA GLY A 163 83.48 35.39 -43.17
C GLY A 163 82.73 35.52 -44.51
N ALA A 164 81.85 34.55 -44.88
CA ALA A 164 81.15 34.52 -46.15
C ALA A 164 79.70 35.17 -46.07
N GLY A 165 79.28 35.53 -44.86
CA GLY A 165 77.95 36.09 -44.63
C GLY A 165 77.96 37.46 -43.95
N SER A 166 76.80 38.17 -44.06
CA SER A 166 76.67 39.51 -43.43
C SER A 166 76.22 39.36 -41.92
N ARG A 167 76.83 40.10 -41.04
CA ARG A 167 76.49 40.18 -39.65
C ARG A 167 75.06 40.74 -39.46
N PHE A 168 74.60 41.58 -40.37
CA PHE A 168 73.21 42.08 -40.38
C PHE A 168 72.19 40.97 -40.62
N ASP A 169 72.49 40.04 -41.55
CA ASP A 169 71.57 38.89 -41.83
C ASP A 169 71.42 37.97 -40.61
N PHE A 170 72.57 37.80 -39.85
CA PHE A 170 72.49 37.05 -38.57
C PHE A 170 71.65 37.79 -37.51
N GLU A 171 71.88 39.08 -37.32
CA GLU A 171 71.09 39.89 -36.36
C GLU A 171 69.59 39.98 -36.74
N GLU A 172 69.24 40.00 -38.03
CA GLU A 172 67.91 39.91 -38.55
C GLU A 172 67.23 38.54 -38.25
N ALA A 173 68.01 37.45 -38.50
CA ALA A 173 67.52 36.10 -38.22
C ALA A 173 67.28 35.89 -36.70
N GLU A 174 68.18 36.43 -35.84
CA GLU A 174 67.95 36.37 -34.37
C GLU A 174 66.75 37.17 -33.93
N THR A 175 66.53 38.35 -34.48
CA THR A 175 65.40 39.19 -34.18
C THR A 175 64.08 38.54 -34.63
N ASN A 176 64.11 37.91 -35.82
CA ASN A 176 62.93 37.22 -36.33
C ASN A 176 62.57 36.00 -35.43
N LEU A 177 63.57 35.21 -34.96
CA LEU A 177 63.32 34.16 -34.02
C LEU A 177 62.71 34.64 -32.73
N LYS A 178 63.27 35.72 -32.12
CA LYS A 178 62.70 36.34 -30.89
C LYS A 178 61.25 36.81 -31.07
N ASN A 179 60.92 37.36 -32.24
CA ASN A 179 59.57 37.78 -32.56
C ASN A 179 58.58 36.59 -32.63
N LEU A 180 59.04 35.45 -33.23
CA LEU A 180 58.23 34.25 -33.29
C LEU A 180 58.06 33.60 -31.91
N GLU A 181 59.09 33.58 -31.07
CA GLU A 181 59.02 33.13 -29.67
C GLU A 181 58.03 33.96 -28.86
N ALA A 182 58.02 35.29 -29.05
CA ALA A 182 57.03 36.16 -28.40
C ALA A 182 55.61 35.86 -28.89
N GLN A 183 55.42 35.58 -30.20
CA GLN A 183 54.13 35.15 -30.74
C GLN A 183 53.69 33.82 -30.18
N LEU A 184 54.59 32.85 -29.99
CA LEU A 184 54.34 31.57 -29.37
C LEU A 184 53.80 31.77 -27.94
N ALA A 185 54.47 32.60 -27.13
CA ALA A 185 54.03 32.87 -25.75
C ALA A 185 52.64 33.44 -25.68
N VAL A 186 52.25 34.35 -26.63
CA VAL A 186 50.88 34.89 -26.71
C VAL A 186 49.89 33.80 -27.06
N ALA A 187 50.18 32.99 -28.09
CA ALA A 187 49.29 31.91 -28.52
C ALA A 187 49.12 30.82 -27.45
N GLU A 188 50.15 30.52 -26.68
CA GLU A 188 50.09 29.61 -25.53
C GLU A 188 49.22 30.16 -24.42
N SER A 189 49.30 31.46 -24.16
CA SER A 189 48.45 32.17 -23.19
C SER A 189 46.97 32.11 -23.60
N GLU A 190 46.67 32.35 -24.91
CA GLU A 190 45.30 32.23 -25.45
C GLU A 190 44.76 30.83 -25.28
N LYS A 191 45.54 29.80 -25.65
CA LYS A 191 45.16 28.41 -25.43
C LYS A 191 44.88 28.11 -23.96
N SER A 192 45.77 28.59 -23.06
CA SER A 192 45.60 28.39 -21.62
C SER A 192 44.28 29.00 -21.10
N GLN A 193 43.88 30.17 -21.57
CA GLN A 193 42.59 30.79 -21.22
C GLN A 193 41.40 29.95 -21.66
N ILE A 194 41.46 29.36 -22.87
CA ILE A 194 40.41 28.48 -23.36
C ILE A 194 40.31 27.22 -22.50
N ILE A 195 41.47 26.62 -22.18
CA ILE A 195 41.54 25.43 -21.30
C ILE A 195 40.97 25.74 -19.92
N GLN A 196 41.29 26.93 -19.36
CA GLN A 196 40.74 27.32 -18.06
C GLN A 196 39.20 27.41 -18.11
N LYS A 197 38.62 27.92 -19.20
CA LYS A 197 37.15 27.97 -19.36
C LYS A 197 36.57 26.54 -19.47
N LEU A 198 37.20 25.65 -20.23
CA LEU A 198 36.80 24.26 -20.35
C LEU A 198 37.02 23.44 -19.06
N SER A 199 37.96 23.86 -18.19
CA SER A 199 38.25 23.19 -16.92
C SER A 199 37.24 23.48 -15.82
N ALA A 200 36.33 24.44 -16.02
CA ALA A 200 35.22 24.73 -15.14
C ALA A 200 34.13 23.63 -15.27
N GLN A 201 34.53 22.39 -14.96
CA GLN A 201 33.68 21.19 -15.11
C GLN A 201 33.00 20.83 -13.80
N SER A 202 31.83 20.21 -13.91
CA SER A 202 31.13 19.56 -12.79
C SER A 202 31.84 18.24 -12.42
N SER A 203 31.40 17.62 -11.33
CA SER A 203 31.87 16.29 -10.91
C SER A 203 31.66 15.18 -11.96
N GLU A 204 30.82 15.41 -12.95
CA GLU A 204 30.49 14.49 -14.03
C GLU A 204 31.31 14.73 -15.30
N GLY A 205 32.25 15.72 -15.29
CA GLY A 205 33.11 16.03 -16.43
C GLY A 205 32.47 16.91 -17.50
N GLU A 206 31.26 17.45 -17.27
CA GLU A 206 30.59 18.40 -18.14
C GLU A 206 30.86 19.86 -17.68
N LEU A 207 30.74 20.83 -18.57
CA LEU A 207 30.78 22.24 -18.17
C LEU A 207 29.74 22.51 -17.08
N ALA A 208 30.13 23.23 -16.05
CA ALA A 208 29.27 23.55 -14.90
C ALA A 208 27.96 24.20 -15.34
N GLU A 209 27.97 25.03 -16.39
CA GLU A 209 26.77 25.67 -16.96
C GLU A 209 25.78 24.68 -17.55
N ILE A 210 26.27 23.60 -18.21
CA ILE A 210 25.42 22.51 -18.76
C ILE A 210 24.80 21.73 -17.62
N SER A 211 25.60 21.35 -16.63
CA SER A 211 25.13 20.62 -15.45
C SER A 211 24.09 21.44 -14.67
N GLU A 212 24.30 22.72 -14.48
CA GLU A 212 23.32 23.62 -13.84
C GLU A 212 22.03 23.72 -14.64
N ALA A 213 22.11 23.99 -15.96
CA ALA A 213 20.95 24.10 -16.83
C ALA A 213 20.14 22.80 -16.84
N ARG A 214 20.81 21.64 -16.90
CA ARG A 214 20.17 20.31 -16.82
C ARG A 214 19.51 20.08 -15.46
N ALA A 215 20.17 20.40 -14.36
CA ALA A 215 19.62 20.24 -13.02
C ALA A 215 18.34 21.07 -12.83
N VAL A 216 18.33 22.33 -13.28
CA VAL A 216 17.15 23.19 -13.21
C VAL A 216 16.02 22.67 -14.08
N LEU A 217 16.32 22.15 -15.27
CA LEU A 217 15.34 21.54 -16.17
C LEU A 217 14.69 20.29 -15.52
N GLU A 218 15.50 19.38 -14.97
CA GLU A 218 14.99 18.17 -14.31
C GLU A 218 14.21 18.48 -13.03
N GLN A 219 14.64 19.47 -12.26
CA GLN A 219 13.87 19.95 -11.11
C GLN A 219 12.50 20.48 -11.55
N THR A 220 12.44 21.29 -12.61
CA THR A 220 11.16 21.83 -13.12
C THR A 220 10.26 20.73 -13.67
N LYS A 221 10.81 19.70 -14.31
CA LYS A 221 10.04 18.53 -14.74
C LYS A 221 9.48 17.75 -13.55
N SER A 222 10.23 17.61 -12.47
CA SER A 222 9.78 16.97 -11.24
C SER A 222 8.67 17.77 -10.57
N ASP A 223 8.81 19.09 -10.51
CA ASP A 223 7.78 19.99 -9.99
C ASP A 223 6.50 19.93 -10.83
N LEU A 224 6.64 19.82 -12.16
CA LEU A 224 5.49 19.64 -13.06
C LEU A 224 4.79 18.30 -12.84
N ALA A 225 5.55 17.21 -12.64
CA ALA A 225 4.98 15.91 -12.33
C ALA A 225 4.19 15.95 -11.01
N LEU A 226 4.72 16.62 -9.98
CA LEU A 226 4.02 16.83 -8.72
C LEU A 226 2.74 17.67 -8.91
N ALA A 227 2.83 18.77 -9.66
CA ALA A 227 1.66 19.63 -9.91
C ALA A 227 0.55 18.89 -10.69
N ARG A 228 0.89 18.04 -11.64
CA ARG A 228 -0.05 17.19 -12.37
C ARG A 228 -0.69 16.14 -11.45
N TRP A 229 0.09 15.53 -10.57
CA TRP A 229 -0.44 14.62 -9.56
C TRP A 229 -1.41 15.36 -8.61
N GLU A 230 -1.05 16.54 -8.10
CA GLU A 230 -1.94 17.35 -7.27
C GLU A 230 -3.25 17.70 -8.01
N LEU A 231 -3.18 18.03 -9.29
CA LEU A 231 -4.36 18.26 -10.13
C LEU A 231 -5.24 17.01 -10.26
N ASP A 232 -4.65 15.84 -10.49
CA ASP A 232 -5.39 14.58 -10.53
C ASP A 232 -6.09 14.28 -9.20
N GLN A 233 -5.43 14.60 -8.06
CA GLN A 233 -6.01 14.41 -6.73
C GLN A 233 -7.14 15.39 -6.37
N THR A 234 -7.46 16.37 -7.24
CA THR A 234 -8.66 17.21 -7.07
C THR A 234 -9.96 16.44 -7.27
N VAL A 235 -9.92 15.28 -7.94
CA VAL A 235 -11.05 14.39 -8.14
C VAL A 235 -10.83 13.12 -7.32
N TYR A 236 -11.56 12.98 -6.23
CA TYR A 236 -11.49 11.78 -5.41
C TYR A 236 -12.46 10.71 -5.93
N ARG A 237 -11.95 9.52 -6.18
CA ARG A 237 -12.72 8.41 -6.76
C ARG A 237 -12.85 7.26 -5.76
N ALA A 238 -13.94 6.49 -5.89
CA ALA A 238 -14.19 5.30 -5.11
C ALA A 238 -13.09 4.24 -5.35
N PRO A 239 -12.46 3.71 -4.28
CA PRO A 239 -11.37 2.72 -4.39
C PRO A 239 -11.88 1.33 -4.82
N ALA A 240 -13.12 0.99 -4.48
CA ALA A 240 -13.78 -0.27 -4.74
C ALA A 240 -15.28 -0.05 -4.98
N ASP A 241 -16.03 -1.11 -5.26
CA ASP A 241 -17.48 -1.08 -5.20
C ASP A 241 -17.93 -1.03 -3.73
N GLY A 242 -18.92 -0.18 -3.41
CA GLY A 242 -19.30 0.00 -2.02
C GLY A 242 -20.30 1.12 -1.81
N ARG A 243 -20.39 1.59 -0.56
CA ARG A 243 -21.34 2.64 -0.13
C ARG A 243 -20.65 3.73 0.65
N VAL A 244 -21.08 4.96 0.41
CA VAL A 244 -20.64 6.11 1.20
C VAL A 244 -21.51 6.24 2.43
N VAL A 245 -20.90 6.21 3.61
CA VAL A 245 -21.57 6.46 4.89
C VAL A 245 -20.94 7.67 5.56
N ASN A 246 -21.67 8.28 6.52
CA ASN A 246 -21.17 9.42 7.31
C ASN A 246 -20.63 10.57 6.44
N LEU A 247 -21.35 10.95 5.37
CA LEU A 247 -20.98 12.04 4.46
C LEU A 247 -21.10 13.40 5.16
N GLN A 248 -19.97 13.97 5.56
CA GLN A 248 -19.91 15.30 6.21
C GLN A 248 -19.56 16.42 5.22
N LEU A 249 -18.99 16.07 4.06
CA LEU A 249 -18.56 17.03 3.05
C LEU A 249 -19.78 17.61 2.31
N ARG A 250 -19.71 18.91 2.02
CA ARG A 250 -20.72 19.64 1.24
C ARG A 250 -20.06 20.55 0.22
N THR A 251 -20.74 20.80 -0.88
CA THR A 251 -20.34 21.82 -1.86
C THR A 251 -20.19 23.17 -1.17
N GLY A 252 -19.09 23.85 -1.44
CA GLY A 252 -18.72 25.12 -0.78
C GLY A 252 -17.91 24.95 0.51
N ALA A 253 -17.73 23.72 1.00
CA ALA A 253 -16.83 23.44 2.13
C ALA A 253 -15.37 23.45 1.71
N MET A 254 -14.47 23.71 2.67
CA MET A 254 -13.02 23.57 2.45
C MET A 254 -12.60 22.14 2.77
N ALA A 255 -12.12 21.41 1.78
CA ALA A 255 -11.41 20.17 1.99
C ALA A 255 -9.98 20.47 2.43
N VAL A 256 -9.53 19.85 3.52
CA VAL A 256 -8.19 20.08 4.09
C VAL A 256 -7.43 18.76 4.05
N GLN A 257 -6.18 18.81 3.62
CA GLN A 257 -5.27 17.66 3.66
C GLN A 257 -5.03 17.27 5.12
N PHE A 258 -5.13 15.96 5.42
CA PHE A 258 -5.00 15.41 6.78
C PHE A 258 -5.93 16.07 7.82
N PRO A 259 -7.23 16.04 7.62
CA PRO A 259 -8.18 16.55 8.61
C PRO A 259 -8.12 15.69 9.88
N ILE A 260 -8.50 16.30 11.02
CA ILE A 260 -8.61 15.59 12.32
C ILE A 260 -9.66 14.46 12.25
N LYS A 261 -10.68 14.64 11.38
CA LYS A 261 -11.73 13.66 11.14
C LYS A 261 -11.87 13.41 9.63
N PRO A 262 -12.14 12.16 9.21
CA PRO A 262 -12.40 11.87 7.80
C PRO A 262 -13.62 12.64 7.30
N VAL A 263 -13.62 13.02 6.04
CA VAL A 263 -14.74 13.77 5.41
C VAL A 263 -15.93 12.89 5.09
N MET A 264 -15.70 11.59 4.91
CA MET A 264 -16.71 10.54 4.79
C MET A 264 -16.06 9.18 5.08
N THR A 265 -16.88 8.18 5.30
CA THR A 265 -16.44 6.78 5.44
C THR A 265 -16.97 6.00 4.24
N PHE A 266 -16.12 5.27 3.59
CA PHE A 266 -16.45 4.38 2.50
C PHE A 266 -16.44 2.94 3.01
N VAL A 267 -17.55 2.21 2.82
CA VAL A 267 -17.70 0.81 3.19
C VAL A 267 -17.71 -0.03 1.92
N GLU A 268 -16.72 -0.90 1.78
CA GLU A 268 -16.62 -1.79 0.63
C GLU A 268 -17.70 -2.87 0.66
N ASP A 269 -18.18 -3.29 -0.50
CA ASP A 269 -19.17 -4.38 -0.60
C ASP A 269 -18.58 -5.76 -0.33
N GLU A 270 -17.25 -5.89 -0.36
CA GLU A 270 -16.60 -7.15 -0.01
C GLU A 270 -16.84 -7.47 1.47
N GLN A 271 -17.55 -8.59 1.70
CA GLN A 271 -17.98 -9.02 3.02
C GLN A 271 -17.29 -10.31 3.42
N TRP A 272 -16.92 -10.40 4.66
CA TRP A 272 -16.53 -11.65 5.28
C TRP A 272 -17.15 -11.78 6.66
N VAL A 273 -17.21 -12.99 7.13
CA VAL A 273 -17.75 -13.29 8.45
C VAL A 273 -16.61 -13.72 9.35
N VAL A 274 -16.60 -13.21 10.55
CA VAL A 274 -15.67 -13.64 11.60
C VAL A 274 -16.47 -14.31 12.70
N ALA A 275 -16.10 -15.53 13.05
CA ALA A 275 -16.65 -16.26 14.16
C ALA A 275 -15.59 -16.48 15.23
N LEU A 276 -15.91 -16.23 16.49
CA LEU A 276 -14.98 -16.36 17.62
C LEU A 276 -15.19 -17.68 18.34
N PHE A 277 -14.14 -18.51 18.41
CA PHE A 277 -14.14 -19.81 19.05
C PHE A 277 -13.15 -19.86 20.21
N ALA A 278 -13.40 -20.72 21.18
CA ALA A 278 -12.44 -21.02 22.22
C ALA A 278 -11.26 -21.86 21.64
N GLN A 279 -10.07 -21.71 22.23
CA GLN A 279 -8.85 -22.34 21.72
C GLN A 279 -8.94 -23.87 21.62
N ASN A 280 -9.63 -24.52 22.55
CA ASN A 280 -9.80 -25.96 22.60
C ASN A 280 -10.77 -26.50 21.54
N GLU A 281 -11.65 -25.65 21.00
CA GLU A 281 -12.64 -26.00 19.97
C GLU A 281 -12.05 -26.04 18.55
N LEU A 282 -10.91 -25.40 18.33
CA LEU A 282 -10.30 -25.25 17.01
C LEU A 282 -9.36 -26.41 16.62
N ARG A 283 -9.21 -27.43 17.48
CA ARG A 283 -8.22 -28.50 17.30
C ARG A 283 -8.37 -29.28 15.99
N LEU A 284 -9.61 -29.48 15.52
CA LEU A 284 -9.92 -30.25 14.31
C LEU A 284 -10.47 -29.37 13.19
N VAL A 285 -10.45 -28.06 13.36
CA VAL A 285 -10.90 -27.10 12.33
C VAL A 285 -9.75 -26.87 11.36
N GLU A 286 -10.02 -27.04 10.08
CA GLU A 286 -9.07 -26.85 8.99
C GLU A 286 -9.66 -25.90 7.96
N ASP A 287 -8.78 -25.26 7.19
CA ASP A 287 -9.17 -24.41 6.06
C ASP A 287 -9.97 -25.26 5.04
N GLY A 288 -11.06 -24.70 4.53
CA GLY A 288 -11.96 -25.39 3.62
C GLY A 288 -13.10 -26.17 4.29
N ASN A 289 -13.15 -26.30 5.63
CA ASN A 289 -14.26 -26.94 6.30
C ASN A 289 -15.59 -26.21 6.03
N GLU A 290 -16.68 -26.97 5.89
CA GLU A 290 -18.03 -26.39 5.78
C GLU A 290 -18.40 -25.64 7.05
N ALA A 291 -19.08 -24.51 6.90
CA ALA A 291 -19.67 -23.77 8.02
C ALA A 291 -21.09 -23.32 7.68
N GLU A 292 -21.93 -23.24 8.68
CA GLU A 292 -23.26 -22.64 8.59
C GLU A 292 -23.37 -21.51 9.60
N ILE A 293 -23.88 -20.37 9.14
CA ILE A 293 -24.14 -19.21 10.01
C ILE A 293 -25.60 -18.79 9.93
N ALA A 294 -26.07 -18.19 11.01
CA ALA A 294 -27.39 -17.61 11.12
C ALA A 294 -27.24 -16.21 11.70
N ILE A 295 -27.57 -15.20 10.92
CA ILE A 295 -27.44 -13.79 11.28
C ILE A 295 -28.80 -13.26 11.74
N LYS A 296 -28.82 -12.48 12.82
CA LYS A 296 -30.07 -11.93 13.42
C LYS A 296 -30.81 -11.00 12.47
N THR A 297 -30.14 -10.34 11.54
CA THR A 297 -30.78 -9.50 10.52
C THR A 297 -31.59 -10.30 9.49
N HIS A 298 -31.31 -11.59 9.34
CA HIS A 298 -32.01 -12.47 8.42
C HIS A 298 -32.51 -13.72 9.16
N PRO A 299 -33.53 -13.57 10.01
CA PRO A 299 -34.06 -14.67 10.81
C PRO A 299 -34.61 -15.78 9.93
N ASN A 300 -34.49 -17.02 10.37
CA ASN A 300 -34.86 -18.24 9.63
C ASN A 300 -34.01 -18.58 8.39
N ARG A 301 -32.98 -17.82 8.08
CA ARG A 301 -32.09 -18.12 6.96
C ARG A 301 -30.75 -18.65 7.49
N ILE A 302 -30.34 -19.81 6.96
CA ILE A 302 -29.02 -20.37 7.18
C ILE A 302 -28.16 -20.02 5.96
N ILE A 303 -27.04 -19.38 6.19
CA ILE A 303 -26.08 -19.00 5.16
C ILE A 303 -24.95 -20.02 5.20
N LYS A 304 -24.63 -20.59 4.05
CA LYS A 304 -23.52 -21.52 3.90
C LYS A 304 -22.23 -20.74 3.71
N CYS A 305 -21.21 -21.19 4.40
CA CYS A 305 -19.88 -20.62 4.36
C CYS A 305 -18.84 -21.73 4.33
N THR A 306 -17.63 -21.38 3.97
CA THR A 306 -16.44 -22.21 4.10
C THR A 306 -15.42 -21.51 4.99
N VAL A 307 -14.66 -22.28 5.76
CA VAL A 307 -13.53 -21.73 6.54
C VAL A 307 -12.46 -21.28 5.56
N ASP A 308 -12.13 -19.99 5.60
CA ASP A 308 -11.06 -19.40 4.79
C ASP A 308 -9.72 -19.62 5.47
N HIS A 309 -9.59 -19.13 6.71
CA HIS A 309 -8.42 -19.38 7.56
C HIS A 309 -8.71 -19.08 9.03
N ILE A 310 -7.87 -19.62 9.90
CA ILE A 310 -7.89 -19.34 11.34
C ILE A 310 -6.85 -18.27 11.66
N VAL A 311 -7.27 -17.20 12.33
CA VAL A 311 -6.35 -16.16 12.79
C VAL A 311 -5.75 -16.57 14.13
N TRP A 312 -4.55 -17.17 14.10
CA TRP A 312 -3.83 -17.65 15.28
C TRP A 312 -3.15 -16.50 16.08
N ALA A 313 -3.65 -15.28 15.95
CA ALA A 313 -3.16 -14.12 16.70
C ALA A 313 -4.29 -13.53 17.56
N ASN A 314 -3.99 -13.30 18.82
CA ASN A 314 -4.86 -12.62 19.77
C ASN A 314 -4.13 -11.42 20.37
N ALA A 315 -4.87 -10.34 20.64
CA ALA A 315 -4.32 -9.13 21.25
C ALA A 315 -3.64 -9.40 22.59
N GLN A 316 -4.09 -10.41 23.33
CA GLN A 316 -3.49 -10.84 24.60
C GLN A 316 -2.09 -11.48 24.43
N GLY A 317 -1.74 -11.94 23.21
CA GLY A 317 -0.41 -12.47 22.88
C GLY A 317 0.58 -11.41 22.40
N GLN A 318 0.19 -10.15 22.37
CA GLN A 318 1.06 -9.06 21.94
C GLN A 318 1.85 -8.50 23.12
N LEU A 319 3.17 -8.55 23.02
CA LEU A 319 4.06 -7.76 23.87
C LEU A 319 3.97 -6.30 23.39
N THR A 320 3.37 -5.44 24.20
CA THR A 320 3.37 -4.00 23.92
C THR A 320 4.81 -3.48 23.99
N ALA A 321 5.27 -2.78 22.96
CA ALA A 321 6.61 -2.18 22.90
C ALA A 321 6.77 -0.99 23.88
N SER A 322 6.12 -1.03 25.05
CA SER A 322 6.07 0.05 26.03
C SER A 322 7.28 0.10 26.97
N GLY A 323 8.24 -0.85 26.86
CA GLY A 323 9.38 -0.96 27.78
C GLY A 323 9.02 -1.34 29.22
N ARG A 324 7.75 -1.62 29.52
CA ARG A 324 7.28 -2.12 30.80
C ARG A 324 7.21 -3.64 30.77
N ILE A 325 7.60 -4.25 31.86
CA ILE A 325 7.39 -5.69 32.08
C ILE A 325 5.88 -5.94 32.12
N PRO A 326 5.35 -6.92 31.36
CA PRO A 326 3.94 -7.26 31.38
C PRO A 326 3.48 -7.55 32.80
N ASP A 327 2.45 -6.87 33.30
CA ASP A 327 1.84 -7.17 34.59
C ASP A 327 0.95 -8.40 34.42
N THR A 328 1.38 -9.51 35.01
CA THR A 328 0.64 -10.77 35.00
C THR A 328 -0.53 -10.81 35.98
N ARG A 329 -0.80 -9.70 36.67
CA ARG A 329 -1.87 -9.57 37.65
C ARG A 329 -3.11 -8.87 37.16
N GLU A 330 -3.20 -8.52 35.85
CA GLU A 330 -4.44 -7.97 35.31
C GLU A 330 -5.57 -8.99 35.46
N GLU A 331 -6.50 -8.64 36.32
CA GLU A 331 -7.77 -9.35 36.57
C GLU A 331 -8.58 -9.44 35.29
N GLY A 332 -8.91 -10.63 34.88
CA GLY A 332 -9.78 -10.92 33.75
C GLY A 332 -9.14 -11.88 32.75
N HIS A 333 -8.82 -13.10 33.18
CA HIS A 333 -8.59 -14.21 32.24
C HIS A 333 -9.90 -14.54 31.54
N HIS A 334 -10.27 -13.74 30.56
CA HIS A 334 -11.16 -14.21 29.52
C HIS A 334 -10.31 -15.15 28.66
N GLU A 335 -10.64 -16.44 28.67
CA GLU A 335 -10.02 -17.42 27.77
C GLU A 335 -9.96 -16.82 26.37
N GLY A 336 -8.72 -16.65 25.84
CA GLY A 336 -8.50 -16.04 24.56
C GLY A 336 -9.29 -16.75 23.46
N ARG A 337 -10.24 -16.08 22.87
CA ARG A 337 -10.96 -16.59 21.70
C ARG A 337 -10.16 -16.28 20.46
N PHE A 338 -10.13 -17.22 19.53
CA PHE A 338 -9.50 -17.04 18.23
C PHE A 338 -10.55 -16.79 17.16
N ALA A 339 -10.21 -15.91 16.24
CA ALA A 339 -11.08 -15.54 15.14
C ALA A 339 -10.90 -16.55 13.98
N VAL A 340 -12.01 -17.09 13.49
CA VAL A 340 -12.07 -17.86 12.26
C VAL A 340 -12.75 -17.02 11.21
N ARG A 341 -12.07 -16.79 10.10
CA ARG A 341 -12.63 -16.11 8.93
C ARG A 341 -13.42 -17.10 8.11
N LEU A 342 -14.66 -16.76 7.82
CA LEU A 342 -15.57 -17.55 7.02
C LEU A 342 -15.88 -16.82 5.72
N LYS A 343 -15.72 -17.49 4.61
CA LYS A 343 -16.09 -17.00 3.28
C LYS A 343 -17.51 -17.45 2.96
N ILE A 344 -18.36 -16.52 2.55
CA ILE A 344 -19.74 -16.83 2.14
C ILE A 344 -19.71 -17.50 0.76
N ASP A 345 -20.49 -18.55 0.56
CA ASP A 345 -20.60 -19.22 -0.73
C ASP A 345 -21.27 -18.32 -1.76
N HIS A 346 -20.67 -18.18 -2.94
CA HIS A 346 -21.06 -17.25 -4.02
C HIS A 346 -22.51 -17.38 -4.54
N ASN A 347 -23.23 -18.41 -4.15
CA ASN A 347 -24.62 -18.64 -4.59
C ASN A 347 -25.67 -17.83 -3.80
N GLU A 348 -25.24 -17.01 -2.84
CA GLU A 348 -26.13 -16.21 -2.02
C GLU A 348 -25.89 -14.72 -2.26
N ASP A 349 -26.63 -14.12 -3.21
CA ASP A 349 -26.75 -12.67 -3.38
C ASP A 349 -27.48 -12.05 -2.17
N LEU A 350 -26.81 -12.04 -1.02
CA LEU A 350 -27.38 -11.54 0.21
C LEU A 350 -26.51 -10.42 0.77
N PHE A 351 -27.05 -9.20 0.80
CA PHE A 351 -26.41 -8.11 1.53
C PHE A 351 -26.55 -8.36 3.04
N LEU A 352 -25.43 -8.56 3.70
CA LEU A 352 -25.35 -8.63 5.15
C LEU A 352 -24.92 -7.27 5.69
N ALA A 353 -25.69 -6.71 6.60
CA ALA A 353 -25.34 -5.42 7.18
C ALA A 353 -24.01 -5.52 7.96
N PRO A 354 -23.02 -4.63 7.73
CA PRO A 354 -21.79 -4.58 8.51
C PRO A 354 -22.10 -4.47 10.00
N GLY A 355 -21.38 -5.24 10.81
CA GLY A 355 -21.63 -5.29 12.26
C GLY A 355 -22.82 -6.16 12.69
N ALA A 356 -23.54 -6.79 11.74
CA ALA A 356 -24.59 -7.74 12.10
C ALA A 356 -23.99 -8.92 12.87
N VAL A 357 -24.70 -9.36 13.91
CA VAL A 357 -24.29 -10.44 14.80
C VAL A 357 -25.15 -11.68 14.59
N GLY A 358 -24.59 -12.84 14.90
CA GLY A 358 -25.29 -14.10 14.74
C GLY A 358 -24.63 -15.25 15.49
N GLN A 359 -25.04 -16.46 15.13
CA GLN A 359 -24.44 -17.70 15.59
C GLN A 359 -24.02 -18.56 14.40
N GLY A 360 -23.06 -19.44 14.60
CA GLY A 360 -22.57 -20.31 13.54
C GLY A 360 -21.92 -21.57 14.07
N ALA A 361 -21.73 -22.56 13.21
CA ALA A 361 -20.93 -23.72 13.50
C ALA A 361 -20.07 -24.10 12.30
N ILE A 362 -18.94 -24.73 12.59
CA ILE A 362 -18.02 -25.30 11.62
C ILE A 362 -18.17 -26.82 11.68
N TYR A 363 -18.15 -27.47 10.54
CA TYR A 363 -18.27 -28.91 10.41
C TYR A 363 -16.93 -29.48 9.93
N THR A 364 -16.25 -30.16 10.84
CA THR A 364 -14.95 -30.77 10.51
C THR A 364 -15.15 -32.05 9.65
N GLU A 365 -14.11 -32.61 9.07
CA GLU A 365 -14.22 -33.82 8.28
C GLU A 365 -14.61 -35.06 9.09
N HIS A 366 -14.54 -34.97 10.42
CA HIS A 366 -14.78 -36.06 11.35
C HIS A 366 -16.23 -36.11 11.86
N GLY A 367 -16.81 -37.27 12.06
CA GLY A 367 -18.09 -37.46 12.75
C GLY A 367 -19.33 -36.93 12.01
N LYS A 368 -19.45 -37.14 10.71
CA LYS A 368 -20.54 -36.66 9.83
C LYS A 368 -21.96 -36.91 10.37
N LEU A 369 -22.21 -37.99 11.12
CA LEU A 369 -23.51 -38.25 11.74
C LEU A 369 -23.88 -37.26 12.83
N ILE A 370 -22.88 -36.71 13.53
CA ILE A 370 -23.05 -35.75 14.62
C ILE A 370 -23.28 -34.33 14.10
N HIS A 371 -22.78 -34.03 12.90
CA HIS A 371 -23.09 -32.78 12.22
C HIS A 371 -24.60 -32.56 12.06
N LEU A 372 -25.36 -33.62 11.82
CA LEU A 372 -26.82 -33.54 11.70
C LEU A 372 -27.44 -32.97 12.99
N ILE A 373 -26.96 -33.38 14.15
CA ILE A 373 -27.45 -32.86 15.45
C ILE A 373 -27.14 -31.36 15.57
N ARG A 374 -25.90 -30.97 15.25
CA ARG A 374 -25.52 -29.55 15.31
C ARG A 374 -26.32 -28.69 14.30
N LYS A 375 -26.53 -29.19 13.08
CA LYS A 375 -27.37 -28.55 12.06
C LYS A 375 -28.79 -28.31 12.56
N VAL A 376 -29.38 -29.32 13.26
CA VAL A 376 -30.71 -29.17 13.87
C VAL A 376 -30.68 -28.13 15.00
N ILE A 377 -29.67 -28.17 15.86
CA ILE A 377 -29.55 -27.18 16.97
C ILE A 377 -29.51 -25.76 16.45
N ILE A 378 -28.70 -25.45 15.43
CA ILE A 378 -28.63 -24.12 14.84
C ILE A 378 -29.97 -23.72 14.22
N ARG A 379 -30.63 -24.62 13.46
CA ARG A 379 -31.94 -24.33 12.84
C ARG A 379 -33.04 -24.10 13.86
N VAL A 380 -33.04 -24.83 14.95
CA VAL A 380 -33.99 -24.61 16.06
C VAL A 380 -33.66 -23.31 16.79
N GLY A 381 -32.36 -23.04 17.05
CA GLY A 381 -31.89 -21.81 17.69
C GLY A 381 -32.33 -20.57 16.92
N THR A 382 -32.14 -20.53 15.59
CA THR A 382 -32.57 -19.40 14.75
C THR A 382 -34.09 -19.16 14.77
N LYS A 383 -34.89 -20.23 14.84
CA LYS A 383 -36.36 -20.11 14.96
C LYS A 383 -36.78 -19.57 16.32
N LEU A 384 -36.10 -19.98 17.38
CA LEU A 384 -36.32 -19.47 18.72
C LEU A 384 -35.90 -18.00 18.83
N ASP A 385 -34.77 -17.63 18.32
CA ASP A 385 -34.31 -16.23 18.25
C ASP A 385 -35.31 -15.35 17.49
N TRP A 386 -35.84 -15.83 16.37
CA TRP A 386 -36.87 -15.14 15.61
C TRP A 386 -38.20 -14.94 16.45
N LEU A 387 -38.58 -15.99 17.21
CA LEU A 387 -39.79 -15.91 18.07
C LEU A 387 -39.56 -14.92 19.20
N ILE A 388 -38.39 -14.93 19.84
CA ILE A 388 -38.05 -14.01 20.95
C ILE A 388 -37.99 -12.57 20.43
N LEU A 389 -37.39 -12.33 19.26
CA LEU A 389 -37.32 -10.99 18.64
C LEU A 389 -38.71 -10.43 18.24
N LYS A 390 -39.72 -11.29 18.02
CA LYS A 390 -41.11 -10.86 17.77
C LYS A 390 -41.89 -10.57 19.04
N LEU A 391 -41.41 -11.02 20.19
CA LEU A 391 -42.07 -10.80 21.48
C LEU A 391 -41.61 -9.50 22.18
N HIS A 392 -40.56 -8.90 21.67
CA HIS A 392 -40.05 -7.57 22.02
C HIS A 392 -40.36 -6.54 20.93
#